data_e91ed6614c1d671e289c3d93ac8d7004
#
_entry.id   e91ed6614c1d671e289c3d93ac8d7004
#
_cell.length_a   1.000
_cell.length_b   1.000
_cell.length_c   1.000
_cell.angle_alpha   90.00
_cell.angle_beta   90.00
_cell.angle_gamma   90.00
#
_symmetry.space_group_name_H-M   'P 1'
#
loop_
_entity.id
_entity.type
_entity.pdbx_description
1 polymer ?
#
loop_
_entity_poly.entity_id
_entity_poly.type
_entity_poly.pdbx_seq_one_letter_code
_entity_poly.pdbx_strand_id
1 'polypeptide(L)'
;FKEFYRAGFYLPIIIPVVASAVVWQRVFHPDSGIMNNLMGIFGVPPQKWLSDTNLVKPAFIFMSFWSIGRMMVIFIAGLGNIPASLLEAASIDGAGKLRQVISVTVPLMTPLILYNSIIALINSFQSWIPADIMTEGGPENSTLFVVLNIYRQGFRFFNMGYASAMAWLLFL
;
A
#
# COMPACT_ATOMS: atom_id res chain seq x y z
N PHE A 1 9.36 -23.77 5.24
CA PHE A 1 8.27 -23.09 4.51
C PHE A 1 8.05 -21.65 5.01
N LYS A 2 8.09 -21.35 6.34
CA LYS A 2 7.85 -19.98 6.88
C LYS A 2 8.84 -18.95 6.34
N GLU A 3 10.11 -19.28 6.25
CA GLU A 3 11.16 -18.37 5.77
C GLU A 3 11.02 -18.08 4.26
N PHE A 4 10.57 -19.08 3.48
CA PHE A 4 10.32 -18.92 2.05
C PHE A 4 9.19 -17.91 1.79
N TYR A 5 8.08 -18.01 2.52
CA TYR A 5 6.98 -17.04 2.41
C TYR A 5 7.42 -15.63 2.83
N ARG A 6 8.20 -15.51 3.93
CA ARG A 6 8.76 -14.22 4.37
C ARG A 6 9.63 -13.60 3.29
N ALA A 7 10.53 -14.38 2.69
CA ALA A 7 11.39 -13.91 1.61
C ALA A 7 10.56 -13.46 0.39
N GLY A 8 9.55 -14.24 -0.01
CA GLY A 8 8.68 -13.92 -1.15
C GLY A 8 7.93 -12.61 -0.97
N PHE A 9 7.34 -12.36 0.21
CA PHE A 9 6.65 -11.10 0.51
C PHE A 9 7.59 -9.92 0.74
N TYR A 10 8.84 -10.15 1.13
CA TYR A 10 9.83 -9.10 1.34
C TYR A 10 10.52 -8.68 0.04
N LEU A 11 10.65 -9.59 -0.92
CA LEU A 11 11.37 -9.37 -2.18
C LEU A 11 10.89 -8.11 -2.96
N PRO A 12 9.59 -7.79 -3.03
CA PRO A 12 9.11 -6.59 -3.70
C PRO A 12 9.66 -5.26 -3.13
N ILE A 13 10.07 -5.24 -1.87
CA ILE A 13 10.56 -4.01 -1.21
C ILE A 13 11.90 -3.56 -1.80
N ILE A 14 12.69 -4.50 -2.32
CA ILE A 14 14.01 -4.23 -2.92
C ILE A 14 13.84 -3.55 -4.29
N ILE A 15 12.68 -3.70 -4.93
CA ILE A 15 12.43 -3.14 -6.26
C ILE A 15 12.19 -1.63 -6.15
N PRO A 16 12.95 -0.79 -6.90
CA PRO A 16 12.70 0.65 -6.93
C PRO A 16 11.25 0.96 -7.36
N VAL A 17 10.64 1.98 -6.74
CA VAL A 17 9.24 2.34 -6.99
C VAL A 17 8.96 2.65 -8.46
N VAL A 18 9.91 3.27 -9.16
CA VAL A 18 9.82 3.57 -10.60
C VAL A 18 9.73 2.29 -11.42
N ALA A 19 10.62 1.33 -11.17
CA ALA A 19 10.62 0.03 -11.85
C ALA A 19 9.32 -0.73 -11.55
N SER A 20 8.87 -0.72 -10.29
CA SER A 20 7.59 -1.31 -9.89
C SER A 20 6.42 -0.68 -10.66
N ALA A 21 6.36 0.65 -10.78
CA ALA A 21 5.31 1.34 -11.54
C ALA A 21 5.27 0.92 -13.00
N VAL A 22 6.42 0.80 -13.66
CA VAL A 22 6.51 0.34 -15.06
C VAL A 22 6.04 -1.12 -15.21
N VAL A 23 6.41 -1.99 -14.27
CA VAL A 23 5.93 -3.39 -14.26
C VAL A 23 4.41 -3.43 -14.12
N TRP A 24 3.86 -2.67 -13.16
CA TRP A 24 2.42 -2.62 -12.95
C TRP A 24 1.64 -1.99 -14.10
N GLN A 25 2.22 -1.01 -14.81
CA GLN A 25 1.65 -0.48 -16.05
C GLN A 25 1.51 -1.58 -17.12
N ARG A 26 2.46 -2.52 -17.18
CA ARG A 26 2.37 -3.69 -18.06
C ARG A 26 1.36 -4.72 -17.58
N VAL A 27 1.27 -4.96 -16.27
CA VAL A 27 0.27 -5.86 -15.67
C VAL A 27 -1.15 -5.40 -15.97
N PHE A 28 -1.41 -4.08 -15.93
CA PHE A 28 -2.71 -3.47 -16.20
C PHE A 28 -2.93 -3.07 -17.66
N HIS A 29 -2.07 -3.47 -18.59
CA HIS A 29 -2.24 -3.14 -20.01
C HIS A 29 -3.57 -3.70 -20.54
N PRO A 30 -4.38 -2.90 -21.28
CA PRO A 30 -5.72 -3.31 -21.70
C PRO A 30 -5.73 -4.56 -22.59
N ASP A 31 -4.79 -4.67 -23.53
CA ASP A 31 -4.80 -5.75 -24.53
C ASP A 31 -3.92 -6.94 -24.16
N SER A 32 -2.76 -6.71 -23.53
CA SER A 32 -1.74 -7.73 -23.27
C SER A 32 -1.43 -7.90 -21.78
N GLY A 33 -2.18 -7.25 -20.89
CA GLY A 33 -1.92 -7.25 -19.46
C GLY A 33 -2.27 -8.60 -18.79
N ILE A 34 -1.41 -9.00 -17.87
CA ILE A 34 -1.60 -10.23 -17.08
C ILE A 34 -2.94 -10.20 -16.33
N MET A 35 -3.35 -9.02 -15.84
CA MET A 35 -4.60 -8.87 -15.10
C MET A 35 -5.82 -9.22 -15.98
N ASN A 36 -5.87 -8.73 -17.21
CA ASN A 36 -6.96 -9.03 -18.14
C ASN A 36 -6.95 -10.50 -18.58
N ASN A 37 -5.76 -11.09 -18.76
CA ASN A 37 -5.64 -12.51 -19.07
C ASN A 37 -6.18 -13.39 -17.94
N LEU A 38 -5.87 -13.06 -16.69
CA LEU A 38 -6.40 -13.77 -15.51
C LEU A 38 -7.91 -13.59 -15.37
N MET A 39 -8.43 -12.37 -15.54
CA MET A 39 -9.87 -12.09 -15.49
C MET A 39 -10.62 -12.75 -16.63
N GLY A 40 -9.99 -12.90 -17.81
CA GLY A 40 -10.55 -13.61 -18.97
C GLY A 40 -10.83 -15.08 -18.69
N ILE A 41 -10.06 -15.76 -17.81
CA ILE A 41 -10.32 -17.14 -17.37
C ILE A 41 -11.70 -17.25 -16.68
N PHE A 42 -12.11 -16.18 -15.99
CA PHE A 42 -13.41 -16.09 -15.30
C PHE A 42 -14.52 -15.48 -16.18
N GLY A 43 -14.26 -15.29 -17.49
CA GLY A 43 -15.23 -14.74 -18.44
C GLY A 43 -15.42 -13.23 -18.35
N VAL A 44 -14.56 -12.50 -17.63
CA VAL A 44 -14.63 -11.04 -17.54
C VAL A 44 -14.01 -10.42 -18.80
N PRO A 45 -14.73 -9.51 -19.50
CA PRO A 45 -14.17 -8.85 -20.68
C PRO A 45 -12.96 -7.98 -20.32
N PRO A 46 -12.05 -7.72 -21.28
CA PRO A 46 -10.88 -6.87 -21.05
C PRO A 46 -11.24 -5.50 -20.51
N GLN A 47 -10.61 -5.10 -19.44
CA GLN A 47 -10.85 -3.84 -18.74
C GLN A 47 -9.72 -2.84 -19.02
N LYS A 48 -10.06 -1.56 -19.08
CA LYS A 48 -9.11 -0.45 -19.22
C LYS A 48 -8.71 0.09 -17.85
N TRP A 49 -8.01 -0.74 -17.05
CA TRP A 49 -7.69 -0.51 -15.64
C TRP A 49 -7.18 0.89 -15.32
N LEU A 50 -6.28 1.43 -16.16
CA LEU A 50 -5.60 2.71 -15.92
C LEU A 50 -6.27 3.88 -16.65
N SER A 51 -7.22 3.62 -17.55
CA SER A 51 -7.91 4.65 -18.35
C SER A 51 -9.38 4.82 -17.98
N ASP A 52 -9.91 4.00 -17.07
CA ASP A 52 -11.27 4.11 -16.54
C ASP A 52 -11.24 4.77 -15.16
N THR A 53 -12.04 5.82 -14.97
CA THR A 53 -12.13 6.61 -13.73
C THR A 53 -12.54 5.78 -12.51
N ASN A 54 -13.34 4.73 -12.73
CA ASN A 54 -13.81 3.86 -11.65
C ASN A 54 -12.80 2.76 -11.32
N LEU A 55 -12.00 2.31 -12.29
CA LEU A 55 -11.08 1.19 -12.14
C LEU A 55 -9.67 1.61 -11.72
N VAL A 56 -9.27 2.85 -12.04
CA VAL A 56 -7.90 3.30 -11.79
C VAL A 56 -7.55 3.30 -10.31
N LYS A 57 -8.45 3.77 -9.43
CA LYS A 57 -8.20 3.75 -7.97
C LYS A 57 -8.14 2.33 -7.41
N PRO A 58 -9.09 1.41 -7.71
CA PRO A 58 -8.95 -0.01 -7.39
C PRO A 58 -7.63 -0.63 -7.89
N ALA A 59 -7.17 -0.29 -9.09
CA ALA A 59 -5.89 -0.78 -9.61
C ALA A 59 -4.69 -0.32 -8.74
N PHE A 60 -4.67 0.95 -8.30
CA PHE A 60 -3.65 1.46 -7.37
C PHE A 60 -3.74 0.81 -5.99
N ILE A 61 -4.94 0.55 -5.48
CA ILE A 61 -5.13 -0.19 -4.22
C ILE A 61 -4.59 -1.61 -4.37
N PHE A 62 -4.89 -2.30 -5.48
CA PHE A 62 -4.37 -3.63 -5.73
C PHE A 62 -2.83 -3.64 -5.82
N MET A 63 -2.24 -2.65 -6.51
CA MET A 63 -0.80 -2.47 -6.56
C MET A 63 -0.19 -2.28 -5.16
N SER A 64 -0.89 -1.62 -4.23
CA SER A 64 -0.37 -1.36 -2.88
C SER A 64 -0.15 -2.65 -2.07
N PHE A 65 -0.88 -3.72 -2.34
CA PHE A 65 -0.65 -5.03 -1.71
C PHE A 65 0.72 -5.62 -2.04
N TRP A 66 1.33 -5.22 -3.15
CA TRP A 66 2.68 -5.63 -3.53
C TRP A 66 3.74 -5.22 -2.48
N SER A 67 3.53 -4.11 -1.80
CA SER A 67 4.46 -3.56 -0.81
C SER A 67 4.15 -3.93 0.65
N ILE A 68 3.17 -4.82 0.90
CA ILE A 68 2.71 -5.20 2.25
C ILE A 68 3.79 -5.90 3.09
N GLY A 69 4.80 -6.49 2.43
CA GLY A 69 5.85 -7.27 3.08
C GLY A 69 6.63 -6.49 4.15
N ARG A 70 6.84 -5.18 3.97
CA ARG A 70 7.49 -4.32 4.99
C ARG A 70 6.71 -4.34 6.30
N MET A 71 5.42 -4.09 6.22
CA MET A 71 4.53 -4.07 7.38
C MET A 71 4.42 -5.46 8.01
N MET A 72 4.34 -6.51 7.19
CA MET A 72 4.29 -7.89 7.65
C MET A 72 5.51 -8.25 8.52
N VAL A 73 6.72 -7.90 8.10
CA VAL A 73 7.95 -8.20 8.87
C VAL A 73 7.95 -7.48 10.21
N ILE A 74 7.53 -6.21 10.26
CA ILE A 74 7.44 -5.44 11.49
C ILE A 74 6.44 -6.06 12.46
N PHE A 75 5.27 -6.48 11.98
CA PHE A 75 4.26 -7.13 12.82
C PHE A 75 4.71 -8.52 13.30
N ILE A 76 5.39 -9.31 12.45
CA ILE A 76 5.94 -10.60 12.89
C ILE A 76 6.97 -10.41 14.00
N ALA A 77 7.86 -9.42 13.88
CA ALA A 77 8.83 -9.09 14.92
C ALA A 77 8.13 -8.64 16.22
N GLY A 78 7.11 -7.80 16.12
CA GLY A 78 6.30 -7.36 17.26
C GLY A 78 5.60 -8.53 17.97
N LEU A 79 5.01 -9.44 17.21
CA LEU A 79 4.39 -10.65 17.76
C LEU A 79 5.39 -11.55 18.49
N GLY A 80 6.63 -11.64 17.95
CA GLY A 80 7.70 -12.41 18.58
C GLY A 80 8.20 -11.84 19.92
N ASN A 81 7.95 -10.57 20.20
CA ASN A 81 8.32 -9.90 21.44
C ASN A 81 7.27 -10.07 22.56
N ILE A 82 6.11 -10.68 22.29
CA ILE A 82 5.09 -10.94 23.32
C ILE A 82 5.57 -12.11 24.18
N PRO A 83 5.69 -11.94 25.51
CA PRO A 83 6.09 -13.02 26.43
C PRO A 83 5.09 -14.18 26.35
N ALA A 84 5.58 -15.41 26.14
CA ALA A 84 4.75 -16.59 26.09
C ALA A 84 3.97 -16.82 27.39
N SER A 85 4.54 -16.44 28.53
CA SER A 85 3.91 -16.52 29.85
C SER A 85 2.55 -15.81 29.92
N LEU A 86 2.36 -14.70 29.21
CA LEU A 86 1.07 -14.00 29.18
C LEU A 86 0.00 -14.78 28.43
N LEU A 87 0.38 -15.46 27.35
CA LEU A 87 -0.53 -16.30 26.58
C LEU A 87 -0.86 -17.61 27.34
N GLU A 88 0.13 -18.16 28.04
CA GLU A 88 -0.05 -19.34 28.90
C GLU A 88 -0.99 -19.01 30.10
N ALA A 89 -0.77 -17.89 30.77
CA ALA A 89 -1.65 -17.43 31.85
C ALA A 89 -3.10 -17.25 31.35
N ALA A 90 -3.29 -16.58 30.23
CA ALA A 90 -4.61 -16.41 29.62
C ALA A 90 -5.25 -17.76 29.25
N SER A 91 -4.43 -18.76 28.85
CA SER A 91 -4.92 -20.11 28.59
C SER A 91 -5.39 -20.84 29.85
N ILE A 92 -4.67 -20.68 30.96
CA ILE A 92 -5.05 -21.22 32.28
C ILE A 92 -6.36 -20.58 32.73
N ASP A 93 -6.57 -19.29 32.50
CA ASP A 93 -7.82 -18.57 32.78
C ASP A 93 -8.97 -18.95 31.83
N GLY A 94 -8.79 -19.95 30.95
CA GLY A 94 -9.82 -20.45 30.04
C GLY A 94 -10.05 -19.59 28.81
N ALA A 95 -9.15 -18.65 28.50
CA ALA A 95 -9.27 -17.84 27.28
C ALA A 95 -8.97 -18.66 26.02
N GLY A 96 -9.95 -18.83 25.15
CA GLY A 96 -9.75 -19.38 23.81
C GLY A 96 -8.86 -18.51 22.94
N LYS A 97 -8.32 -19.04 21.83
CA LYS A 97 -7.35 -18.35 20.93
C LYS A 97 -7.80 -16.97 20.47
N LEU A 98 -9.06 -16.80 20.10
CA LEU A 98 -9.59 -15.51 19.67
C LEU A 98 -9.58 -14.48 20.82
N ARG A 99 -9.96 -14.91 22.02
CA ARG A 99 -9.95 -14.06 23.22
C ARG A 99 -8.52 -13.68 23.61
N GLN A 100 -7.55 -14.58 23.50
CA GLN A 100 -6.12 -14.27 23.70
C GLN A 100 -5.63 -13.21 22.71
N VAL A 101 -6.02 -13.31 21.44
CA VAL A 101 -5.66 -12.29 20.44
C VAL A 101 -6.25 -10.94 20.81
N ILE A 102 -7.54 -10.85 21.11
CA ILE A 102 -8.22 -9.58 21.37
C ILE A 102 -7.79 -8.96 22.70
N SER A 103 -7.65 -9.78 23.78
CA SER A 103 -7.44 -9.27 25.12
C SER A 103 -5.98 -9.19 25.55
N VAL A 104 -5.06 -9.87 24.86
CA VAL A 104 -3.63 -9.88 25.20
C VAL A 104 -2.79 -9.38 24.02
N THR A 105 -2.88 -10.04 22.87
CA THR A 105 -2.00 -9.74 21.72
C THR A 105 -2.23 -8.35 21.16
N VAL A 106 -3.47 -7.98 20.82
CA VAL A 106 -3.80 -6.69 20.22
C VAL A 106 -3.46 -5.52 21.15
N PRO A 107 -3.81 -5.54 22.47
CA PRO A 107 -3.41 -4.46 23.39
C PRO A 107 -1.89 -4.29 23.49
N LEU A 108 -1.14 -5.37 23.58
CA LEU A 108 0.34 -5.31 23.63
C LEU A 108 0.94 -4.81 22.33
N MET A 109 0.29 -5.07 21.19
CA MET A 109 0.69 -4.61 19.87
C MET A 109 0.21 -3.17 19.56
N THR A 110 -0.67 -2.59 20.37
CA THR A 110 -1.27 -1.27 20.09
C THR A 110 -0.25 -0.17 19.78
N PRO A 111 0.88 -0.02 20.50
CA PRO A 111 1.87 1.00 20.15
C PRO A 111 2.47 0.79 18.77
N LEU A 112 2.72 -0.48 18.38
CA LEU A 112 3.25 -0.84 17.08
C LEU A 112 2.23 -0.63 15.97
N ILE A 113 0.98 -0.98 16.21
CA ILE A 113 -0.15 -0.75 15.29
C ILE A 113 -0.31 0.74 15.07
N LEU A 114 -0.34 1.57 16.11
CA LEU A 114 -0.47 3.01 16.04
C LEU A 114 0.67 3.63 15.22
N TYR A 115 1.92 3.29 15.53
CA TYR A 115 3.09 3.76 14.79
C TYR A 115 2.99 3.43 13.30
N ASN A 116 2.73 2.16 12.96
CA ASN A 116 2.63 1.74 11.56
C ASN A 116 1.44 2.37 10.85
N SER A 117 0.32 2.60 11.54
CA SER A 117 -0.86 3.26 10.97
C SER A 117 -0.56 4.73 10.62
N ILE A 118 0.16 5.44 11.50
CA ILE A 118 0.59 6.83 11.23
C ILE A 118 1.53 6.87 10.02
N ILE A 119 2.53 6.00 9.99
CA ILE A 119 3.47 5.93 8.87
C ILE A 119 2.77 5.54 7.56
N ALA A 120 1.83 4.60 7.61
CA ALA A 120 1.04 4.23 6.43
C ALA A 120 0.18 5.39 5.92
N LEU A 121 -0.44 6.15 6.83
CA LEU A 121 -1.20 7.36 6.49
C LEU A 121 -0.32 8.40 5.79
N ILE A 122 0.83 8.73 6.38
CA ILE A 122 1.80 9.68 5.79
C ILE A 122 2.22 9.22 4.39
N ASN A 123 2.63 7.96 4.25
CA ASN A 123 3.05 7.41 2.95
C ASN A 123 1.92 7.43 1.91
N SER A 124 0.67 7.22 2.33
CA SER A 124 -0.50 7.28 1.44
C SER A 124 -0.68 8.67 0.85
N PHE A 125 -0.56 9.72 1.67
CA PHE A 125 -0.65 11.10 1.19
C PHE A 125 0.55 11.52 0.34
N GLN A 126 1.74 10.96 0.61
CA GLN A 126 2.98 11.29 -0.10
C GLN A 126 3.23 10.42 -1.36
N SER A 127 2.37 9.45 -1.65
CA SER A 127 2.52 8.60 -2.83
C SER A 127 2.13 9.36 -4.09
N TRP A 128 3.10 9.58 -5.01
CA TRP A 128 2.86 10.28 -6.27
C TRP A 128 3.56 9.66 -7.48
N ILE A 129 4.72 9.02 -7.28
CA ILE A 129 5.55 8.47 -8.38
C ILE A 129 4.78 7.48 -9.23
N PRO A 130 4.05 6.49 -8.67
CA PRO A 130 3.25 5.58 -9.49
C PRO A 130 2.16 6.31 -10.29
N ALA A 131 1.52 7.32 -9.69
CA ALA A 131 0.48 8.09 -10.36
C ALA A 131 1.04 8.92 -11.53
N ASP A 132 2.25 9.48 -11.39
CA ASP A 132 2.89 10.22 -12.48
C ASP A 132 3.31 9.28 -13.63
N ILE A 133 3.89 8.12 -13.30
CA ILE A 133 4.40 7.17 -14.32
C ILE A 133 3.27 6.42 -15.03
N MET A 134 2.28 5.92 -14.29
CA MET A 134 1.28 5.00 -14.83
C MET A 134 0.13 5.72 -15.53
N THR A 135 -0.27 6.88 -15.03
CA THR A 135 -1.50 7.57 -15.47
C THR A 135 -1.33 9.06 -15.70
N GLU A 136 -0.17 9.63 -15.36
CA GLU A 136 0.03 11.08 -15.37
C GLU A 136 -1.12 11.84 -14.70
N GLY A 137 -1.60 11.35 -13.54
CA GLY A 137 -2.72 11.94 -12.81
C GLY A 137 -4.11 11.70 -13.39
N GLY A 138 -4.22 11.03 -14.55
CA GLY A 138 -5.48 10.68 -15.22
C GLY A 138 -6.12 9.39 -14.72
N PRO A 139 -7.24 8.97 -15.34
CA PRO A 139 -8.12 9.78 -16.18
C PRO A 139 -8.85 10.88 -15.38
N GLU A 140 -9.20 11.97 -16.02
CA GLU A 140 -10.01 13.06 -15.44
C GLU A 140 -9.51 13.55 -14.07
N ASN A 141 -8.18 13.62 -13.87
CA ASN A 141 -7.52 13.96 -12.60
C ASN A 141 -7.83 13.00 -11.43
N SER A 142 -8.36 11.81 -11.69
CA SER A 142 -8.74 10.85 -10.64
C SER A 142 -7.55 10.30 -9.84
N THR A 143 -6.35 10.35 -10.40
CA THR A 143 -5.08 10.01 -9.73
C THR A 143 -4.15 11.22 -9.55
N LEU A 144 -4.66 12.44 -9.70
CA LEU A 144 -3.92 13.65 -9.40
C LEU A 144 -3.83 13.84 -7.88
N PHE A 145 -3.03 12.99 -7.24
CA PHE A 145 -2.79 13.07 -5.80
C PHE A 145 -2.13 14.37 -5.41
N VAL A 146 -2.30 14.76 -4.14
CA VAL A 146 -1.86 16.08 -3.64
C VAL A 146 -0.39 16.35 -3.95
N VAL A 147 0.51 15.40 -3.69
CA VAL A 147 1.95 15.58 -3.96
C VAL A 147 2.25 15.65 -5.46
N LEU A 148 1.53 14.89 -6.29
CA LEU A 148 1.66 15.00 -7.74
C LEU A 148 1.24 16.39 -8.24
N ASN A 149 0.17 16.95 -7.66
CA ASN A 149 -0.27 18.29 -7.99
C ASN A 149 0.76 19.34 -7.53
N ILE A 150 1.29 19.23 -6.30
CA ILE A 150 2.38 20.10 -5.81
C ILE A 150 3.58 20.07 -6.77
N TYR A 151 4.00 18.87 -7.17
CA TYR A 151 5.11 18.70 -8.11
C TYR A 151 4.83 19.36 -9.46
N ARG A 152 3.63 19.18 -10.02
CA ARG A 152 3.25 19.80 -11.30
C ARG A 152 3.18 21.30 -11.20
N GLN A 153 2.56 21.86 -10.15
CA GLN A 153 2.48 23.31 -9.96
C GLN A 153 3.86 23.93 -9.79
N GLY A 154 4.72 23.31 -8.98
CA GLY A 154 6.06 23.84 -8.72
C GLY A 154 7.01 23.69 -9.91
N PHE A 155 7.13 22.48 -10.45
CA PHE A 155 8.21 22.13 -11.38
C PHE A 155 7.80 22.07 -12.85
N ARG A 156 6.51 21.85 -13.17
CA ARG A 156 6.03 21.89 -14.56
C ARG A 156 5.44 23.26 -14.94
N PHE A 157 4.69 23.89 -14.03
CA PHE A 157 4.03 25.19 -14.28
C PHE A 157 4.74 26.36 -13.65
N PHE A 158 5.81 26.14 -12.88
CA PHE A 158 6.60 27.16 -12.19
C PHE A 158 5.82 28.05 -11.22
N ASN A 159 4.65 27.59 -10.74
CA ASN A 159 3.82 28.25 -9.75
C ASN A 159 4.33 27.98 -8.33
N MET A 160 5.59 28.35 -8.04
CA MET A 160 6.28 27.99 -6.79
C MET A 160 5.54 28.46 -5.53
N GLY A 161 4.94 29.66 -5.55
CA GLY A 161 4.18 30.17 -4.39
C GLY A 161 2.97 29.31 -4.07
N TYR A 162 2.21 28.90 -5.08
CA TYR A 162 1.06 28.01 -4.91
C TYR A 162 1.48 26.60 -4.45
N ALA A 163 2.51 26.04 -5.07
CA ALA A 163 3.06 24.74 -4.68
C ALA A 163 3.54 24.73 -3.22
N SER A 164 4.22 25.83 -2.79
CA SER A 164 4.67 25.96 -1.40
C SER A 164 3.50 26.07 -0.42
N ALA A 165 2.44 26.80 -0.77
CA ALA A 165 1.24 26.89 0.07
C ALA A 165 0.56 25.51 0.22
N MET A 166 0.44 24.74 -0.88
CA MET A 166 -0.10 23.38 -0.84
C MET A 166 0.79 22.42 -0.01
N ALA A 167 2.12 22.55 -0.10
CA ALA A 167 3.05 21.74 0.69
C ALA A 167 2.92 22.05 2.19
N TRP A 168 2.72 23.30 2.57
CA TRP A 168 2.43 23.70 3.95
C TRP A 168 1.12 23.09 4.47
N LEU A 169 0.06 23.13 3.67
CA LEU A 169 -1.23 22.51 4.03
C LEU A 169 -1.11 20.97 4.18
N LEU A 170 -0.25 20.34 3.40
CA LEU A 170 0.00 18.90 3.51
C LEU A 170 0.82 18.55 4.76
N PHE A 171 1.68 19.47 5.22
CA PHE A 171 2.52 19.26 6.40
C PHE A 171 1.73 19.39 7.72
N LEU A 172 0.69 20.23 7.78
CA LEU A 172 -0.18 20.43 8.95
C LEU A 172 -1.14 19.25 9.16
#